data_91d689018a11ca9ebd3bb360578a7152
#
_entry.id   91d689018a11ca9ebd3bb360578a7152
#
_cell.length_a   1.000
_cell.length_b   1.000
_cell.length_c   1.000
_cell.angle_alpha   90.00
_cell.angle_beta   90.00
_cell.angle_gamma   90.00
#
_symmetry.space_group_name_H-M   'P 1'
#
loop_
_entity.id
_entity.type
_entity.pdbx_description
1 polymer ?
#
loop_
_entity_poly.entity_id
_entity_poly.type
_entity_poly.pdbx_seq_one_letter_code
_entity_poly.pdbx_strand_id
1 'polypeptide(L)'
;MKDRFKNGLFNLTDDLKIKAHHTLSISLCNSEDKNIYLFGLAKGTDISEEEYENDSLYINLAGSVRVGENNLKKYDAMFSGRLNSYAIYADTDSYLLEISYKKGEDNMLKLEQMGSVFNLKDVIEYVDGGISNYDVFSRDDLKIVLMAFDAGEGLTPHTAPGDALIFALEGEADMMVKDEVHRIKAGEQIVFPKGERHNVTAVTKFKMALILVK
;
A
#
# COMPACT_ATOMS: atom_id res chain seq x y z
N MET A 1 9.13 5.57 -8.57
CA MET A 1 8.87 4.09 -8.59
C MET A 1 9.62 3.46 -9.75
N LYS A 2 9.98 2.16 -9.69
CA LYS A 2 10.71 1.49 -10.80
C LYS A 2 9.84 1.40 -12.04
N ASP A 3 10.44 1.64 -13.23
CA ASP A 3 9.70 1.76 -14.50
C ASP A 3 8.93 0.51 -14.91
N ARG A 4 9.37 -0.69 -14.47
CA ARG A 4 8.67 -1.94 -14.78
C ARG A 4 7.23 -2.01 -14.25
N PHE A 5 6.89 -1.23 -13.24
CA PHE A 5 5.54 -1.18 -12.65
C PHE A 5 4.63 -0.12 -13.29
N LYS A 6 5.11 0.62 -14.28
CA LYS A 6 4.37 1.74 -14.90
C LYS A 6 3.59 1.35 -16.15
N ASN A 7 3.58 0.07 -16.53
CA ASN A 7 2.99 -0.42 -17.76
C ASN A 7 1.79 -1.33 -17.52
N GLY A 8 0.65 -0.75 -17.10
CA GLY A 8 -0.61 -1.48 -16.97
C GLY A 8 -0.82 -2.18 -15.63
N LEU A 9 -1.74 -3.15 -15.63
CA LEU A 9 -2.05 -3.98 -14.45
C LEU A 9 -0.91 -4.92 -14.12
N PHE A 10 -0.66 -5.11 -12.84
CA PHE A 10 0.27 -6.11 -12.35
C PHE A 10 -0.20 -6.62 -10.98
N ASN A 11 0.38 -7.74 -10.57
CA ASN A 11 0.28 -8.24 -9.22
C ASN A 11 1.68 -8.24 -8.60
N LEU A 12 1.89 -7.46 -7.55
CA LEU A 12 3.19 -7.37 -6.88
C LEU A 12 3.71 -8.73 -6.45
N THR A 13 2.80 -9.66 -6.12
CA THR A 13 3.15 -11.00 -5.67
C THR A 13 3.71 -11.87 -6.78
N ASP A 14 3.41 -11.58 -8.06
CA ASP A 14 3.93 -12.35 -9.20
C ASP A 14 5.41 -12.08 -9.45
N ASP A 15 5.88 -10.89 -9.11
CA ASP A 15 7.28 -10.48 -9.25
C ASP A 15 8.19 -11.05 -8.16
N LEU A 16 7.63 -11.53 -7.06
CA LEU A 16 8.35 -12.04 -5.90
C LEU A 16 7.82 -13.41 -5.47
N LYS A 17 8.19 -14.45 -6.20
CA LYS A 17 7.76 -15.82 -5.86
C LYS A 17 8.39 -16.29 -4.55
N ILE A 18 7.55 -16.60 -3.57
CA ILE A 18 7.98 -17.16 -2.30
C ILE A 18 8.68 -18.49 -2.55
N LYS A 19 9.83 -18.67 -1.93
CA LYS A 19 10.59 -19.94 -1.91
C LYS A 19 10.62 -20.48 -0.50
N ALA A 20 10.35 -21.77 -0.34
CA ALA A 20 10.37 -22.43 0.95
C ALA A 20 11.68 -22.11 1.72
N HIS A 21 11.55 -21.76 2.99
CA HIS A 21 12.66 -21.41 3.89
C HIS A 21 13.45 -20.13 3.53
N HIS A 22 12.87 -19.26 2.69
CA HIS A 22 13.53 -18.02 2.30
C HIS A 22 12.67 -16.80 2.65
N THR A 23 13.34 -15.76 3.07
CA THR A 23 12.84 -14.38 3.06
C THR A 23 13.45 -13.66 1.86
N LEU A 24 12.63 -13.12 0.98
CA LEU A 24 13.03 -12.40 -0.22
C LEU A 24 12.46 -10.99 -0.19
N SER A 25 13.15 -10.03 -0.80
CA SER A 25 12.64 -8.67 -0.92
C SER A 25 12.90 -8.05 -2.28
N ILE A 26 12.03 -7.15 -2.69
CA ILE A 26 12.25 -6.24 -3.82
C ILE A 26 12.01 -4.80 -3.37
N SER A 27 12.88 -3.90 -3.83
CA SER A 27 12.69 -2.47 -3.63
C SER A 27 11.79 -1.92 -4.73
N LEU A 28 10.70 -1.27 -4.35
CA LEU A 28 9.78 -0.55 -5.25
C LEU A 28 10.18 0.92 -5.40
N CYS A 29 10.66 1.52 -4.30
CA CYS A 29 11.21 2.87 -4.23
C CYS A 29 12.39 2.87 -3.28
N ASN A 30 13.44 3.60 -3.61
CA ASN A 30 14.58 3.80 -2.72
C ASN A 30 15.11 5.23 -2.92
N SER A 31 15.07 6.03 -1.87
CA SER A 31 15.60 7.39 -1.83
C SER A 31 16.18 7.66 -0.45
N GLU A 32 16.80 8.82 -0.28
CA GLU A 32 17.41 9.20 1.01
C GLU A 32 16.38 9.32 2.15
N ASP A 33 15.14 9.75 1.82
CA ASP A 33 14.13 10.10 2.81
C ASP A 33 13.01 9.06 2.95
N LYS A 34 12.92 8.09 2.02
CA LYS A 34 11.88 7.06 2.03
C LYS A 34 12.28 5.82 1.25
N ASN A 35 11.85 4.68 1.74
CA ASN A 35 12.04 3.40 1.07
C ASN A 35 10.72 2.63 1.06
N ILE A 36 10.45 1.92 -0.03
CA ILE A 36 9.30 1.02 -0.14
C ILE A 36 9.83 -0.35 -0.57
N TYR A 37 9.66 -1.34 0.30
CA TYR A 37 10.05 -2.72 0.05
C TYR A 37 8.84 -3.65 0.09
N LEU A 38 8.81 -4.59 -0.83
CA LEU A 38 7.93 -5.76 -0.75
C LEU A 38 8.76 -6.95 -0.29
N PHE A 39 8.32 -7.60 0.79
CA PHE A 39 8.87 -8.85 1.29
C PHE A 39 7.97 -10.01 0.90
N GLY A 40 8.56 -11.11 0.42
CA GLY A 40 7.96 -12.42 0.29
C GLY A 40 8.56 -13.35 1.34
N LEU A 41 7.75 -13.73 2.31
CA LEU A 41 8.13 -14.49 3.49
C LEU A 41 7.55 -15.89 3.41
N ALA A 42 8.40 -16.93 3.36
CA ALA A 42 7.92 -18.30 3.48
C ALA A 42 7.44 -18.58 4.91
N LYS A 43 6.44 -19.46 5.05
CA LYS A 43 5.97 -19.90 6.36
C LYS A 43 7.14 -20.34 7.25
N GLY A 44 7.18 -19.81 8.47
CA GLY A 44 8.19 -20.15 9.47
C GLY A 44 9.53 -19.42 9.31
N THR A 45 9.63 -18.47 8.35
CA THR A 45 10.79 -17.58 8.24
C THR A 45 10.55 -16.30 9.04
N ASP A 46 11.64 -15.63 9.37
CA ASP A 46 11.62 -14.38 10.11
C ASP A 46 12.59 -13.36 9.51
N ILE A 47 12.39 -12.11 9.87
CA ILE A 47 13.36 -11.03 9.82
C ILE A 47 13.68 -10.72 11.28
N SER A 48 14.97 -10.82 11.62
CA SER A 48 15.43 -10.57 12.98
C SER A 48 15.08 -9.17 13.45
N GLU A 49 15.00 -9.02 14.74
CA GLU A 49 14.79 -7.74 15.39
C GLU A 49 15.93 -6.77 15.04
N GLU A 50 15.58 -5.64 14.44
CA GLU A 50 16.51 -4.57 14.08
C GLU A 50 15.98 -3.24 14.59
N GLU A 51 16.86 -2.37 15.06
CA GLU A 51 16.52 -0.98 15.37
C GLU A 51 16.48 -0.16 14.09
N TYR A 52 15.35 0.46 13.79
CA TYR A 52 15.20 1.33 12.65
C TYR A 52 15.26 2.80 13.06
N GLU A 53 16.07 3.59 12.33
CA GLU A 53 16.15 5.04 12.54
C GLU A 53 14.93 5.79 11.98
N ASN A 54 14.14 5.13 11.15
CA ASN A 54 12.99 5.67 10.44
C ASN A 54 11.69 5.18 11.05
N ASP A 55 10.63 5.96 10.88
CA ASP A 55 9.27 5.46 11.07
C ASP A 55 8.89 4.57 9.89
N SER A 56 8.08 3.52 10.13
CA SER A 56 7.63 2.59 9.11
C SER A 56 6.12 2.36 9.17
N LEU A 57 5.50 2.15 8.01
CA LEU A 57 4.18 1.57 7.88
C LEU A 57 4.31 0.18 7.27
N TYR A 58 3.83 -0.82 7.97
CA TYR A 58 3.69 -2.20 7.50
C TYR A 58 2.29 -2.43 7.00
N ILE A 59 2.14 -3.05 5.82
CA ILE A 59 0.86 -3.46 5.24
C ILE A 59 0.98 -4.91 4.80
N ASN A 60 0.19 -5.81 5.40
CA ASN A 60 0.17 -7.20 4.97
C ASN A 60 -0.76 -7.39 3.77
N LEU A 61 -0.22 -7.76 2.61
CA LEU A 61 -0.96 -7.93 1.37
C LEU A 61 -1.57 -9.32 1.21
N ALA A 62 -0.94 -10.34 1.81
CA ALA A 62 -1.42 -11.73 1.77
C ALA A 62 -0.80 -12.55 2.89
N GLY A 63 -1.50 -13.59 3.33
CA GLY A 63 -1.06 -14.46 4.41
C GLY A 63 -1.27 -13.84 5.80
N SER A 64 -0.45 -14.26 6.76
CA SER A 64 -0.45 -13.78 8.14
C SER A 64 0.98 -13.64 8.64
N VAL A 65 1.34 -12.45 9.13
CA VAL A 65 2.64 -12.12 9.71
C VAL A 65 2.48 -11.52 11.10
N ARG A 66 3.46 -11.74 11.94
CA ARG A 66 3.60 -11.03 13.20
C ARG A 66 4.68 -9.97 13.06
N VAL A 67 4.39 -8.76 13.50
CA VAL A 67 5.35 -7.66 13.64
C VAL A 67 5.44 -7.35 15.13
N GLY A 68 6.52 -7.78 15.77
CA GLY A 68 6.60 -7.87 17.21
C GLY A 68 5.51 -8.80 17.76
N GLU A 69 4.67 -8.29 18.66
CA GLU A 69 3.55 -9.03 19.24
C GLU A 69 2.25 -8.93 18.44
N ASN A 70 2.22 -8.10 17.39
CA ASN A 70 1.02 -7.79 16.61
C ASN A 70 0.87 -8.73 15.43
N ASN A 71 -0.30 -9.35 15.29
CA ASN A 71 -0.63 -10.21 14.15
C ASN A 71 -1.36 -9.41 13.07
N LEU A 72 -0.78 -9.37 11.87
CA LEU A 72 -1.34 -8.70 10.70
C LEU A 72 -1.88 -9.75 9.72
N LYS A 73 -3.19 -9.71 9.47
CA LYS A 73 -3.88 -10.45 8.43
C LYS A 73 -3.92 -9.64 7.12
N LYS A 74 -4.46 -10.21 6.07
CA LYS A 74 -4.58 -9.53 4.77
C LYS A 74 -5.24 -8.13 4.90
N TYR A 75 -4.54 -7.12 4.40
CA TYR A 75 -4.88 -5.69 4.43
C TYR A 75 -4.84 -5.05 5.82
N ASP A 76 -4.38 -5.77 6.84
CA ASP A 76 -4.01 -5.13 8.09
C ASP A 76 -2.74 -4.32 7.90
N ALA A 77 -2.70 -3.19 8.60
CA ALA A 77 -1.58 -2.27 8.61
C ALA A 77 -1.24 -1.86 10.04
N MET A 78 0.00 -1.46 10.25
CA MET A 78 0.50 -0.98 11.53
C MET A 78 1.61 0.04 11.32
N PHE A 79 1.52 1.17 12.02
CA PHE A 79 2.62 2.11 12.12
C PHE A 79 3.60 1.71 13.22
N SER A 80 4.89 1.78 12.90
CA SER A 80 6.00 1.61 13.83
C SER A 80 6.79 2.90 13.93
N GLY A 81 7.04 3.38 15.15
CA GLY A 81 7.92 4.52 15.38
C GLY A 81 9.40 4.12 15.34
N ARG A 82 10.26 5.09 15.04
CA ARG A 82 11.70 4.93 15.18
C ARG A 82 12.09 4.50 16.60
N LEU A 83 13.20 3.79 16.73
CA LEU A 83 13.70 3.22 17.98
C LEU A 83 12.83 2.07 18.54
N ASN A 84 11.78 1.68 17.81
CA ASN A 84 11.10 0.44 18.10
C ASN A 84 11.76 -0.66 17.28
N SER A 85 12.18 -1.68 17.96
CA SER A 85 12.76 -2.87 17.40
C SER A 85 11.67 -3.92 17.27
N TYR A 86 11.48 -4.47 16.07
CA TYR A 86 10.51 -5.53 15.84
C TYR A 86 11.12 -6.65 15.02
N ALA A 87 10.95 -7.87 15.49
CA ALA A 87 11.09 -9.05 14.66
C ALA A 87 9.82 -9.22 13.81
N ILE A 88 9.97 -9.66 12.58
CA ILE A 88 8.86 -10.01 11.69
C ILE A 88 8.89 -11.52 11.49
N TYR A 89 7.77 -12.20 11.77
CA TYR A 89 7.64 -13.64 11.63
C TYR A 89 6.46 -14.01 10.74
N ALA A 90 6.66 -14.93 9.80
CA ALA A 90 5.62 -15.41 8.89
C ALA A 90 4.92 -16.66 9.42
N ASP A 91 3.68 -16.54 9.85
CA ASP A 91 2.85 -17.67 10.28
C ASP A 91 2.35 -18.52 9.09
N THR A 92 2.23 -17.90 7.93
CA THR A 92 1.95 -18.53 6.64
C THR A 92 2.84 -17.92 5.56
N ASP A 93 2.86 -18.47 4.35
CA ASP A 93 3.43 -17.78 3.20
C ASP A 93 2.75 -16.42 3.04
N SER A 94 3.54 -15.35 3.05
CA SER A 94 3.02 -14.00 3.23
C SER A 94 3.74 -12.98 2.37
N TYR A 95 3.02 -11.89 2.02
CA TYR A 95 3.58 -10.72 1.37
C TYR A 95 3.36 -9.49 2.23
N LEU A 96 4.45 -8.89 2.66
CA LEU A 96 4.46 -7.70 3.51
C LEU A 96 5.05 -6.51 2.75
N LEU A 97 4.31 -5.40 2.69
CA LEU A 97 4.81 -4.13 2.19
C LEU A 97 5.29 -3.30 3.38
N GLU A 98 6.53 -2.83 3.33
CA GLU A 98 7.10 -1.87 4.25
C GLU A 98 7.32 -0.54 3.55
N ILE A 99 6.83 0.53 4.15
CA ILE A 99 7.05 1.91 3.73
C ILE A 99 7.78 2.60 4.86
N SER A 100 9.09 2.77 4.73
CA SER A 100 9.93 3.43 5.72
C SER A 100 10.23 4.87 5.29
N TYR A 101 10.20 5.82 6.24
CA TYR A 101 10.38 7.23 5.96
C TYR A 101 11.02 7.96 7.14
N LYS A 102 11.89 8.95 6.82
CA LYS A 102 12.45 9.84 7.86
C LYS A 102 11.35 10.68 8.47
N LYS A 103 11.37 10.85 9.79
CA LYS A 103 10.43 11.72 10.48
C LYS A 103 10.68 13.17 10.08
N GLY A 104 9.63 13.85 9.56
CA GLY A 104 9.59 15.27 9.29
C GLY A 104 8.77 16.03 10.35
N GLU A 105 8.86 17.35 10.37
CA GLU A 105 8.07 18.19 11.30
C GLU A 105 6.58 18.19 10.97
N ASP A 106 6.19 17.88 9.72
CA ASP A 106 4.83 17.99 9.18
C ASP A 106 4.09 16.65 9.00
N ASN A 107 4.49 15.62 9.72
CA ASN A 107 3.84 14.30 9.61
C ASN A 107 2.45 14.35 10.27
N MET A 108 1.41 14.55 9.47
CA MET A 108 0.03 14.32 9.91
C MET A 108 -0.28 12.81 9.88
N LEU A 109 0.04 12.12 10.96
CA LEU A 109 -0.53 10.80 11.27
C LEU A 109 -1.94 11.04 11.81
N LYS A 110 -2.98 10.73 11.01
CA LYS A 110 -4.37 10.80 11.47
C LYS A 110 -4.79 9.59 12.30
N LEU A 111 -4.03 8.49 12.26
CA LEU A 111 -4.20 7.34 13.13
C LEU A 111 -3.29 7.53 14.36
N GLU A 112 -3.93 7.88 15.48
CA GLU A 112 -3.26 8.36 16.69
C GLU A 112 -2.48 7.30 17.47
N GLN A 113 -2.40 6.04 17.01
CA GLN A 113 -1.78 4.97 17.80
C GLN A 113 -0.69 4.23 17.01
N MET A 114 0.56 4.63 17.24
CA MET A 114 1.72 3.83 16.88
C MET A 114 1.63 2.45 17.55
N GLY A 115 1.91 1.39 16.78
CA GLY A 115 1.84 0.00 17.28
C GLY A 115 0.45 -0.63 17.28
N SER A 116 -0.61 0.10 16.88
CA SER A 116 -1.94 -0.49 16.74
C SER A 116 -2.18 -1.04 15.35
N VAL A 117 -2.80 -2.23 15.28
CA VAL A 117 -3.22 -2.86 14.03
C VAL A 117 -4.58 -2.34 13.61
N PHE A 118 -4.72 -1.97 12.33
CA PHE A 118 -5.99 -1.59 11.72
C PHE A 118 -6.11 -2.19 10.33
N ASN A 119 -7.34 -2.49 9.88
CA ASN A 119 -7.55 -2.99 8.52
C ASN A 119 -7.87 -1.83 7.58
N LEU A 120 -7.14 -1.73 6.46
CA LEU A 120 -7.29 -0.63 5.49
C LEU A 120 -8.72 -0.51 4.94
N LYS A 121 -9.47 -1.61 4.83
CA LYS A 121 -10.85 -1.60 4.32
C LYS A 121 -11.84 -1.05 5.33
N ASP A 122 -11.54 -1.20 6.63
CA ASP A 122 -12.47 -0.84 7.72
C ASP A 122 -12.32 0.62 8.15
N VAL A 123 -11.23 1.28 7.74
CA VAL A 123 -10.96 2.70 8.06
C VAL A 123 -11.86 3.65 7.28
N ILE A 124 -12.37 3.24 6.11
CA ILE A 124 -13.17 4.10 5.25
C ILE A 124 -14.53 3.47 4.92
N GLU A 125 -15.58 4.28 5.03
CA GLU A 125 -16.96 3.88 4.75
C GLU A 125 -17.40 4.32 3.35
N TYR A 126 -18.33 3.58 2.75
CA TYR A 126 -19.04 4.01 1.54
C TYR A 126 -20.02 5.13 1.85
N VAL A 127 -20.16 6.05 0.90
CA VAL A 127 -21.19 7.09 0.87
C VAL A 127 -22.10 6.81 -0.32
N ASP A 128 -23.39 6.66 -0.10
CA ASP A 128 -24.36 6.37 -1.15
C ASP A 128 -24.33 7.47 -2.24
N GLY A 129 -24.15 7.05 -3.48
CA GLY A 129 -24.04 7.95 -4.65
C GLY A 129 -22.84 8.89 -4.57
N GLY A 130 -21.76 8.49 -3.90
CA GLY A 130 -20.61 9.38 -3.72
C GLY A 130 -19.28 8.67 -3.54
N ILE A 131 -18.27 9.50 -3.26
CA ILE A 131 -16.88 9.09 -3.03
C ILE A 131 -16.45 9.63 -1.69
N SER A 132 -15.92 8.75 -0.83
CA SER A 132 -15.23 9.15 0.38
C SER A 132 -13.71 8.98 0.25
N ASN A 133 -12.95 9.77 1.00
CA ASN A 133 -11.50 9.67 1.09
C ASN A 133 -11.03 9.82 2.53
N TYR A 134 -9.90 9.17 2.85
CA TYR A 134 -9.26 9.24 4.15
C TYR A 134 -7.75 9.28 3.99
N ASP A 135 -7.12 10.36 4.44
CA ASP A 135 -5.66 10.50 4.44
C ASP A 135 -5.09 9.70 5.61
N VAL A 136 -4.48 8.55 5.33
CA VAL A 136 -3.78 7.71 6.32
C VAL A 136 -2.48 8.38 6.75
N PHE A 137 -1.76 8.95 5.76
CA PHE A 137 -0.49 9.61 5.95
C PHE A 137 -0.31 10.70 4.89
N SER A 138 0.22 11.85 5.27
CA SER A 138 0.46 12.94 4.32
C SER A 138 1.74 13.69 4.67
N ARG A 139 2.64 13.75 3.69
CA ARG A 139 3.87 14.53 3.66
C ARG A 139 4.08 15.03 2.22
N ASP A 140 4.93 16.03 2.04
CA ASP A 140 5.16 16.63 0.73
C ASP A 140 5.60 15.64 -0.36
N ASP A 141 6.37 14.63 0.02
CA ASP A 141 6.98 13.65 -0.90
C ASP A 141 6.35 12.26 -0.87
N LEU A 142 5.46 11.99 0.13
CA LEU A 142 4.79 10.71 0.33
C LEU A 142 3.38 10.94 0.87
N LYS A 143 2.37 10.41 0.18
CA LYS A 143 0.99 10.45 0.66
C LYS A 143 0.33 9.08 0.53
N ILE A 144 -0.42 8.68 1.56
CA ILE A 144 -1.18 7.43 1.58
C ILE A 144 -2.63 7.77 1.83
N VAL A 145 -3.49 7.44 0.87
CA VAL A 145 -4.92 7.78 0.89
C VAL A 145 -5.74 6.52 0.67
N LEU A 146 -6.79 6.35 1.46
CA LEU A 146 -7.84 5.38 1.20
C LEU A 146 -8.99 6.09 0.50
N MET A 147 -9.59 5.43 -0.48
CA MET A 147 -10.78 5.94 -1.18
C MET A 147 -11.83 4.83 -1.30
N ALA A 148 -13.10 5.20 -1.08
CA ALA A 148 -14.23 4.33 -1.32
C ALA A 148 -15.21 5.01 -2.27
N PHE A 149 -15.65 4.27 -3.27
CA PHE A 149 -16.52 4.71 -4.35
C PHE A 149 -17.80 3.89 -4.33
N ASP A 150 -18.96 4.53 -4.40
CA ASP A 150 -20.18 3.81 -4.73
C ASP A 150 -20.16 3.33 -6.18
N ALA A 151 -20.98 2.35 -6.53
CA ALA A 151 -21.05 1.82 -7.89
C ALA A 151 -21.41 2.91 -8.91
N GLY A 152 -20.63 3.03 -9.98
CA GLY A 152 -20.79 4.04 -11.01
C GLY A 152 -20.10 5.37 -10.73
N GLU A 153 -19.65 5.61 -9.50
CA GLU A 153 -18.94 6.84 -9.14
C GLU A 153 -17.49 6.82 -9.64
N GLY A 154 -16.94 8.00 -9.93
CA GLY A 154 -15.59 8.11 -10.48
C GLY A 154 -14.99 9.50 -10.38
N LEU A 155 -13.68 9.56 -10.55
CA LEU A 155 -12.94 10.81 -10.61
C LEU A 155 -12.89 11.34 -12.04
N THR A 156 -12.93 12.66 -12.19
CA THR A 156 -12.63 13.27 -13.48
C THR A 156 -11.17 13.06 -13.85
N PRO A 157 -10.85 12.90 -15.16
CA PRO A 157 -9.47 12.73 -15.59
C PRO A 157 -8.56 13.88 -15.13
N HIS A 158 -7.45 13.53 -14.46
CA HIS A 158 -6.47 14.48 -13.89
C HIS A 158 -5.05 13.90 -13.96
N THR A 159 -4.08 14.61 -13.43
CA THR A 159 -2.67 14.17 -13.35
C THR A 159 -2.19 14.25 -11.90
N ALA A 160 -1.22 13.38 -11.53
CA ALA A 160 -0.58 13.43 -10.22
C ALA A 160 0.86 13.98 -10.31
N PRO A 161 1.34 14.65 -9.23
CA PRO A 161 2.69 15.21 -9.18
C PRO A 161 3.79 14.16 -8.92
N GLY A 162 3.41 12.91 -8.70
CA GLY A 162 4.29 11.76 -8.45
C GLY A 162 3.72 10.47 -9.03
N ASP A 163 4.47 9.37 -8.92
CA ASP A 163 3.97 8.05 -9.23
C ASP A 163 2.99 7.60 -8.14
N ALA A 164 1.79 7.15 -8.51
CA ALA A 164 0.79 6.65 -7.57
C ALA A 164 0.59 5.15 -7.75
N LEU A 165 0.97 4.37 -6.74
CA LEU A 165 0.70 2.93 -6.66
C LEU A 165 -0.68 2.73 -6.05
N ILE A 166 -1.55 2.06 -6.78
CA ILE A 166 -2.92 1.75 -6.39
C ILE A 166 -3.04 0.27 -6.02
N PHE A 167 -3.65 0.01 -4.89
CA PHE A 167 -4.09 -1.33 -4.46
C PHE A 167 -5.60 -1.38 -4.48
N ALA A 168 -6.20 -2.25 -5.26
CA ALA A 168 -7.61 -2.56 -5.17
C ALA A 168 -7.87 -3.41 -3.93
N LEU A 169 -8.58 -2.88 -2.95
CA LEU A 169 -8.87 -3.54 -1.67
C LEU A 169 -10.18 -4.33 -1.73
N GLU A 170 -11.19 -3.79 -2.46
CA GLU A 170 -12.52 -4.38 -2.57
C GLU A 170 -13.17 -3.95 -3.90
N GLY A 171 -13.98 -4.84 -4.51
CA GLY A 171 -14.75 -4.56 -5.71
C GLY A 171 -13.94 -4.52 -7.00
N GLU A 172 -14.52 -3.85 -8.01
CA GLU A 172 -13.96 -3.69 -9.35
C GLU A 172 -14.08 -2.25 -9.82
N ALA A 173 -13.08 -1.76 -10.54
CA ALA A 173 -13.08 -0.42 -11.15
C ALA A 173 -12.37 -0.42 -12.50
N ASP A 174 -12.73 0.53 -13.35
CA ASP A 174 -12.01 0.88 -14.56
C ASP A 174 -10.99 1.98 -14.24
N MET A 175 -9.73 1.68 -14.52
CA MET A 175 -8.60 2.59 -14.35
C MET A 175 -8.14 3.05 -15.74
N MET A 176 -8.37 4.30 -16.07
CA MET A 176 -7.81 4.88 -17.30
C MET A 176 -6.41 5.42 -16.99
N VAL A 177 -5.43 5.01 -17.78
CA VAL A 177 -4.06 5.54 -17.77
C VAL A 177 -3.72 5.95 -19.20
N LYS A 178 -3.42 7.24 -19.42
CA LYS A 178 -3.36 7.82 -20.78
C LYS A 178 -4.72 7.65 -21.45
N ASP A 179 -4.78 6.87 -22.52
CA ASP A 179 -6.00 6.56 -23.28
C ASP A 179 -6.40 5.07 -23.17
N GLU A 180 -5.72 4.30 -22.32
CA GLU A 180 -5.98 2.88 -22.10
C GLU A 180 -6.79 2.65 -20.83
N VAL A 181 -7.82 1.81 -20.91
CA VAL A 181 -8.66 1.44 -19.76
C VAL A 181 -8.32 0.03 -19.32
N HIS A 182 -7.99 -0.11 -18.03
CA HIS A 182 -7.67 -1.37 -17.36
C HIS A 182 -8.73 -1.66 -16.32
N ARG A 183 -9.44 -2.81 -16.44
CA ARG A 183 -10.33 -3.30 -15.37
C ARG A 183 -9.48 -3.89 -14.24
N ILE A 184 -9.58 -3.32 -13.03
CA ILE A 184 -8.90 -3.78 -11.83
C ILE A 184 -9.89 -4.43 -10.87
N LYS A 185 -9.46 -5.49 -10.18
CA LYS A 185 -10.22 -6.22 -9.17
C LYS A 185 -9.49 -6.26 -7.84
N ALA A 186 -10.22 -6.52 -6.78
CA ALA A 186 -9.65 -6.69 -5.44
C ALA A 186 -8.45 -7.65 -5.44
N GLY A 187 -7.31 -7.18 -4.96
CA GLY A 187 -6.01 -7.89 -4.92
C GLY A 187 -5.04 -7.51 -6.03
N GLU A 188 -5.48 -6.81 -7.07
CA GLU A 188 -4.64 -6.33 -8.17
C GLU A 188 -4.10 -4.92 -7.90
N GLN A 189 -3.05 -4.55 -8.62
CA GLN A 189 -2.38 -3.26 -8.51
C GLN A 189 -2.18 -2.62 -9.88
N ILE A 190 -2.12 -1.30 -9.89
CA ILE A 190 -1.76 -0.49 -11.04
C ILE A 190 -0.97 0.74 -10.57
N VAL A 191 -0.08 1.25 -11.42
CA VAL A 191 0.59 2.53 -11.19
C VAL A 191 0.04 3.59 -12.14
N PHE A 192 -0.33 4.74 -11.58
CA PHE A 192 -0.51 5.96 -12.35
C PHE A 192 0.82 6.71 -12.40
N PRO A 193 1.50 6.75 -13.57
CA PRO A 193 2.81 7.40 -13.67
C PRO A 193 2.68 8.91 -13.46
N LYS A 194 3.74 9.51 -12.91
CA LYS A 194 3.85 10.96 -12.71
C LYS A 194 3.52 11.74 -14.00
N GLY A 195 2.60 12.70 -13.88
CA GLY A 195 2.22 13.59 -14.97
C GLY A 195 1.30 12.99 -16.04
N GLU A 196 1.08 11.66 -16.03
CA GLU A 196 0.18 11.02 -16.99
C GLU A 196 -1.28 11.22 -16.57
N ARG A 197 -2.14 11.44 -17.57
CA ARG A 197 -3.57 11.61 -17.36
C ARG A 197 -4.21 10.29 -16.97
N HIS A 198 -4.99 10.30 -15.90
CA HIS A 198 -5.65 9.11 -15.37
C HIS A 198 -6.98 9.43 -14.70
N ASN A 199 -7.84 8.42 -14.59
CA ASN A 199 -9.03 8.45 -13.73
C ASN A 199 -9.36 7.06 -13.18
N VAL A 200 -10.34 7.04 -12.29
CA VAL A 200 -10.95 5.84 -11.69
C VAL A 200 -12.46 5.93 -11.89
N THR A 201 -13.10 4.85 -12.33
CA THR A 201 -14.55 4.69 -12.34
C THR A 201 -14.93 3.36 -11.72
N ALA A 202 -15.65 3.38 -10.63
CA ALA A 202 -16.10 2.18 -9.94
C ALA A 202 -17.16 1.42 -10.76
N VAL A 203 -16.96 0.13 -10.96
CA VAL A 203 -17.94 -0.74 -11.63
C VAL A 203 -18.90 -1.35 -10.62
N THR A 204 -18.36 -1.73 -9.49
CA THR A 204 -19.09 -2.12 -8.29
C THR A 204 -18.72 -1.18 -7.15
N LYS A 205 -19.28 -1.32 -5.97
CA LYS A 205 -18.71 -0.66 -4.78
C LYS A 205 -17.23 -1.02 -4.70
N PHE A 206 -16.35 0.00 -4.65
CA PHE A 206 -14.91 -0.17 -4.82
C PHE A 206 -14.13 0.56 -3.73
N LYS A 207 -13.18 -0.13 -3.10
CA LYS A 207 -12.21 0.50 -2.18
C LYS A 207 -10.80 0.33 -2.71
N MET A 208 -9.99 1.37 -2.57
CA MET A 208 -8.57 1.34 -2.92
C MET A 208 -7.71 2.05 -1.89
N ALA A 209 -6.44 1.63 -1.81
CA ALA A 209 -5.37 2.39 -1.18
C ALA A 209 -4.45 2.97 -2.27
N LEU A 210 -4.11 4.23 -2.13
CA LEU A 210 -3.22 4.97 -3.03
C LEU A 210 -1.96 5.37 -2.26
N ILE A 211 -0.78 5.03 -2.80
CA ILE A 211 0.53 5.44 -2.27
C ILE A 211 1.17 6.34 -3.32
N LEU A 212 1.13 7.65 -3.09
CA LEU A 212 1.73 8.67 -3.96
C LEU A 212 3.17 8.95 -3.52
N VAL A 213 4.10 8.79 -4.45
CA VAL A 213 5.55 9.01 -4.26
C VAL A 213 6.00 10.11 -5.23
N LYS A 214 6.49 11.22 -4.70
CA LYS A 214 7.03 12.35 -5.49
C LYS A 214 8.56 12.30 -5.54
#